data_9caabafc61459aa92ae04db4e61c2ca1
#
_entry.id   9caabafc61459aa92ae04db4e61c2ca1
#
_cell.length_a   1.000
_cell.length_b   1.000
_cell.length_c   1.000
_cell.angle_alpha   90.00
_cell.angle_beta   90.00
_cell.angle_gamma   90.00
#
_symmetry.space_group_name_H-M   'P 1'
#
loop_
_entity.id
_entity.type
_entity.pdbx_description
1 polymer ?
#
loop_
_entity_poly.entity_id
_entity_poly.type
_entity_poly.pdbx_seq_one_letter_code
_entity_poly.pdbx_strand_id
1 'polypeptide(L)'
;MKLKRIVGLAVLSCLLSVTAEAAQINTIIDTGSGMFAEPEKVYSEIDATVKSWFYPSESEMKDMNFKERLQLKDAVHYTIVPTADSDAVVQIYREEKGAASNMDTMVTGDQARDVSMTRDDLANLSKELGADYIIYFRVTNSAPTITVGFMSAGQKTNVTTDFRVWDAKQEKYVFIKRYQTTGKSSSFYMGMGSASHAVQKGLDKALEQITKDKDKILEVVK
;
A
#
# COMPACT_ATOMS: atom_id res chain seq x y z
N MET A 1 51.44 4.47 -36.28
CA MET A 1 51.29 4.16 -34.87
C MET A 1 50.21 5.02 -34.22
N LYS A 2 48.97 5.12 -34.77
CA LYS A 2 47.86 5.98 -34.22
C LYS A 2 46.49 5.30 -34.19
N LEU A 3 46.39 3.99 -34.45
CA LEU A 3 45.09 3.31 -34.53
C LEU A 3 44.70 2.52 -33.24
N LYS A 4 45.64 2.32 -32.34
CA LYS A 4 45.37 1.53 -31.09
C LYS A 4 44.80 2.31 -29.92
N ARG A 5 44.68 3.67 -30.01
CA ARG A 5 44.15 4.52 -28.95
C ARG A 5 42.65 4.83 -29.05
N ILE A 6 42.04 4.56 -30.20
CA ILE A 6 40.61 4.88 -30.43
C ILE A 6 39.70 3.72 -29.99
N VAL A 7 40.21 2.47 -30.01
CA VAL A 7 39.40 1.32 -29.59
C VAL A 7 39.24 1.23 -28.06
N GLY A 8 40.17 1.82 -27.28
CA GLY A 8 40.10 1.80 -25.82
C GLY A 8 39.07 2.76 -25.23
N LEU A 9 38.66 3.81 -25.94
CA LEU A 9 37.72 4.79 -25.45
C LEU A 9 36.25 4.41 -25.72
N ALA A 10 36.02 3.63 -26.78
CA ALA A 10 34.64 3.19 -27.13
C ALA A 10 34.12 2.05 -26.26
N VAL A 11 35.03 1.26 -25.64
CA VAL A 11 34.63 0.16 -24.75
C VAL A 11 34.35 0.67 -23.31
N LEU A 12 34.92 1.81 -22.92
CA LEU A 12 34.72 2.38 -21.60
C LEU A 12 33.41 3.17 -21.49
N SER A 13 32.82 3.61 -22.60
CA SER A 13 31.55 4.35 -22.62
C SER A 13 30.32 3.44 -22.62
N CYS A 14 30.46 2.15 -22.93
CA CYS A 14 29.36 1.18 -22.87
C CYS A 14 29.18 0.51 -21.49
N LEU A 15 30.08 0.77 -20.55
CA LEU A 15 30.02 0.16 -19.20
C LEU A 15 29.43 1.08 -18.13
N LEU A 16 28.94 2.28 -18.49
CA LEU A 16 28.45 3.27 -17.52
C LEU A 16 26.96 3.62 -17.68
N SER A 17 26.18 2.81 -18.35
CA SER A 17 24.72 3.00 -18.38
C SER A 17 23.97 1.74 -17.94
N VAL A 18 24.41 1.09 -16.88
CA VAL A 18 23.46 0.41 -16.01
C VAL A 18 22.91 1.51 -15.10
N THR A 19 21.98 2.28 -15.63
CA THR A 19 21.05 2.98 -14.76
C THR A 19 20.37 1.87 -13.99
N ALA A 20 20.71 1.69 -12.72
CA ALA A 20 19.94 0.83 -11.84
C ALA A 20 18.49 1.32 -11.97
N GLU A 21 17.66 0.54 -12.62
CA GLU A 21 16.25 0.86 -12.80
C GLU A 21 15.68 0.96 -11.40
N ALA A 22 15.02 2.06 -11.09
CA ALA A 22 14.48 2.27 -9.75
C ALA A 22 13.47 1.18 -9.45
N ALA A 23 13.60 0.51 -8.30
CA ALA A 23 12.69 -0.55 -7.92
C ALA A 23 11.25 -0.04 -7.88
N GLN A 24 10.34 -0.76 -8.52
CA GLN A 24 8.93 -0.38 -8.60
C GLN A 24 8.15 -0.97 -7.42
N ILE A 25 7.53 -0.08 -6.64
CA ILE A 25 6.69 -0.44 -5.51
C ILE A 25 5.23 -0.10 -5.84
N ASN A 26 4.38 -1.11 -5.85
CA ASN A 26 2.94 -0.92 -6.01
C ASN A 26 2.24 -1.10 -4.67
N THR A 27 1.28 -0.20 -4.38
CA THR A 27 0.41 -0.31 -3.21
C THR A 27 -0.92 -0.92 -3.65
N ILE A 28 -1.38 -1.95 -2.94
CA ILE A 28 -2.67 -2.60 -3.17
C ILE A 28 -3.47 -2.57 -1.89
N ILE A 29 -4.72 -2.11 -1.97
CA ILE A 29 -5.63 -2.07 -0.85
C ILE A 29 -6.78 -3.05 -1.08
N ASP A 30 -6.98 -3.94 -0.13
CA ASP A 30 -8.10 -4.85 -0.05
C ASP A 30 -8.99 -4.42 1.12
N THR A 31 -10.12 -3.80 0.78
CA THR A 31 -11.06 -3.33 1.81
C THR A 31 -11.99 -4.43 2.29
N GLY A 32 -11.95 -5.63 1.68
CA GLY A 32 -12.88 -6.70 1.99
C GLY A 32 -14.33 -6.21 1.88
N SER A 33 -15.13 -6.51 2.89
CA SER A 33 -16.50 -5.95 3.06
C SER A 33 -16.52 -4.60 3.78
N GLY A 34 -15.36 -3.98 4.01
CA GLY A 34 -15.24 -2.73 4.75
C GLY A 34 -15.91 -1.57 4.02
N MET A 35 -16.90 -0.95 4.66
CA MET A 35 -17.57 0.24 4.14
C MET A 35 -16.81 1.49 4.55
N PHE A 36 -15.96 2.00 3.66
CA PHE A 36 -15.40 3.35 3.82
C PHE A 36 -16.40 4.39 3.31
N ALA A 37 -16.47 5.53 4.00
CA ALA A 37 -17.32 6.63 3.56
C ALA A 37 -16.79 7.24 2.26
N GLU A 38 -15.47 7.34 2.13
CA GLU A 38 -14.75 8.00 1.05
C GLU A 38 -13.55 7.14 0.65
N PRO A 39 -13.73 6.09 -0.18
CA PRO A 39 -12.65 5.18 -0.56
C PRO A 39 -11.44 5.89 -1.20
N GLU A 40 -11.69 6.88 -2.07
CA GLU A 40 -10.63 7.65 -2.73
C GLU A 40 -9.75 8.40 -1.73
N LYS A 41 -10.35 8.93 -0.67
CA LYS A 41 -9.60 9.59 0.39
C LYS A 41 -8.73 8.58 1.16
N VAL A 42 -9.26 7.40 1.43
CA VAL A 42 -8.49 6.31 2.06
C VAL A 42 -7.29 5.94 1.20
N TYR A 43 -7.47 5.80 -0.10
CA TYR A 43 -6.37 5.50 -1.02
C TYR A 43 -5.31 6.60 -1.00
N SER A 44 -5.72 7.86 -1.10
CA SER A 44 -4.78 8.97 -1.08
C SER A 44 -4.01 9.09 0.24
N GLU A 45 -4.65 8.81 1.38
CA GLU A 45 -4.00 8.82 2.70
C GLU A 45 -2.98 7.69 2.85
N ILE A 46 -3.31 6.49 2.39
CA ILE A 46 -2.39 5.34 2.41
C ILE A 46 -1.20 5.61 1.47
N ASP A 47 -1.47 6.05 0.24
CA ASP A 47 -0.42 6.36 -0.73
C ASP A 47 0.51 7.48 -0.23
N ALA A 48 -0.04 8.54 0.37
CA ALA A 48 0.75 9.59 1.00
C ALA A 48 1.60 9.05 2.16
N THR A 49 1.03 8.16 2.98
CA THR A 49 1.75 7.52 4.09
C THR A 49 2.90 6.66 3.57
N VAL A 50 2.63 5.77 2.62
CA VAL A 50 3.65 4.92 1.99
C VAL A 50 4.74 5.78 1.35
N LYS A 51 4.36 6.79 0.57
CA LYS A 51 5.30 7.70 -0.07
C LYS A 51 6.21 8.40 0.94
N SER A 52 5.67 8.80 2.09
CA SER A 52 6.44 9.45 3.15
C SER A 52 7.53 8.57 3.79
N TRP A 53 7.47 7.27 3.60
CA TRP A 53 8.51 6.37 4.10
C TRP A 53 9.76 6.39 3.22
N PHE A 54 9.60 6.59 1.93
CA PHE A 54 10.67 6.54 0.94
C PHE A 54 11.17 7.93 0.53
N TYR A 55 10.33 8.96 0.71
CA TYR A 55 10.66 10.32 0.32
C TYR A 55 10.47 11.29 1.49
N PRO A 56 11.38 12.24 1.68
CA PRO A 56 11.15 13.32 2.64
C PRO A 56 9.96 14.17 2.21
N SER A 57 9.29 14.75 3.18
CA SER A 57 8.19 15.69 2.95
C SER A 57 8.69 16.95 2.19
N GLU A 58 7.77 17.68 1.58
CA GLU A 58 8.11 18.95 0.89
C GLU A 58 8.74 19.99 1.85
N SER A 59 8.31 19.98 3.13
CA SER A 59 8.91 20.85 4.16
C SER A 59 10.34 20.44 4.46
N GLU A 60 10.59 19.17 4.69
CA GLU A 60 11.94 18.64 4.90
C GLU A 60 12.84 18.90 3.70
N MET A 61 12.32 18.73 2.48
CA MET A 61 13.07 19.04 1.25
C MET A 61 13.41 20.53 1.13
N LYS A 62 12.56 21.44 1.62
CA LYS A 62 12.86 22.90 1.60
C LYS A 62 14.01 23.24 2.55
N ASP A 63 14.09 22.58 3.68
CA ASP A 63 15.11 22.82 4.70
C ASP A 63 16.45 22.14 4.36
N MET A 64 16.46 21.18 3.42
CA MET A 64 17.68 20.53 2.97
C MET A 64 18.57 21.47 2.15
N ASN A 65 19.88 21.43 2.40
CA ASN A 65 20.85 22.10 1.56
C ASN A 65 21.03 21.41 0.19
N PHE A 66 21.68 22.09 -0.75
CA PHE A 66 21.86 21.56 -2.11
C PHE A 66 22.57 20.21 -2.16
N LYS A 67 23.58 20.01 -1.31
CA LYS A 67 24.35 18.75 -1.26
C LYS A 67 23.49 17.58 -0.77
N GLU A 68 22.67 17.82 0.26
CA GLU A 68 21.73 16.84 0.80
C GLU A 68 20.68 16.44 -0.23
N ARG A 69 20.11 17.43 -0.95
CA ARG A 69 19.17 17.17 -2.05
C ARG A 69 19.79 16.35 -3.18
N LEU A 70 21.05 16.61 -3.51
CA LEU A 70 21.76 15.85 -4.53
C LEU A 70 21.98 14.41 -4.08
N GLN A 71 22.44 14.21 -2.84
CA GLN A 71 22.63 12.88 -2.26
C GLN A 71 21.31 12.11 -2.18
N LEU A 72 20.20 12.78 -1.84
CA LEU A 72 18.89 12.17 -1.82
C LEU A 72 18.46 11.71 -3.20
N LYS A 73 18.67 12.54 -4.23
CA LYS A 73 18.34 12.20 -5.61
C LYS A 73 19.09 10.94 -6.10
N ASP A 74 20.33 10.79 -5.67
CA ASP A 74 21.16 9.64 -6.00
C ASP A 74 20.81 8.39 -5.15
N ALA A 75 20.19 8.59 -3.96
CA ALA A 75 19.82 7.52 -3.02
C ALA A 75 18.39 7.00 -3.23
N VAL A 76 17.52 7.76 -3.90
CA VAL A 76 16.14 7.35 -4.13
C VAL A 76 16.07 6.45 -5.37
N HIS A 77 16.02 5.15 -5.11
CA HIS A 77 15.95 4.11 -6.13
C HIS A 77 14.57 3.45 -6.23
N TYR A 78 13.51 4.16 -5.82
CA TYR A 78 12.16 3.61 -5.83
C TYR A 78 11.21 4.44 -6.67
N THR A 79 10.39 3.77 -7.46
CA THR A 79 9.19 4.34 -8.08
C THR A 79 7.98 3.81 -7.32
N ILE A 80 7.23 4.67 -6.67
CA ILE A 80 6.02 4.28 -5.94
C ILE A 80 4.82 4.53 -6.83
N VAL A 81 4.12 3.45 -7.15
CA VAL A 81 2.89 3.48 -7.95
C VAL A 81 1.70 3.59 -7.00
N PRO A 82 0.85 4.62 -7.14
CA PRO A 82 -0.34 4.80 -6.33
C PRO A 82 -1.32 3.63 -6.47
N THR A 83 -2.12 3.41 -5.44
CA THR A 83 -3.17 2.38 -5.44
C THR A 83 -4.14 2.53 -6.58
N ALA A 84 -4.57 3.77 -6.89
CA ALA A 84 -5.51 4.04 -7.97
C ALA A 84 -4.99 3.55 -9.33
N ASP A 85 -3.69 3.66 -9.59
CA ASP A 85 -3.07 3.22 -10.85
C ASP A 85 -2.97 1.68 -10.93
N SER A 86 -2.88 1.01 -9.79
CA SER A 86 -2.86 -0.45 -9.70
C SER A 86 -4.25 -1.08 -9.66
N ASP A 87 -5.28 -0.33 -9.23
CA ASP A 87 -6.60 -0.85 -8.88
C ASP A 87 -7.33 -1.46 -10.08
N ALA A 88 -7.21 -0.87 -11.26
CA ALA A 88 -7.82 -1.39 -12.47
C ALA A 88 -7.34 -2.81 -12.82
N VAL A 89 -6.02 -3.04 -12.74
CA VAL A 89 -5.41 -4.37 -12.99
C VAL A 89 -5.85 -5.36 -11.92
N VAL A 90 -5.85 -4.92 -10.65
CA VAL A 90 -6.29 -5.75 -9.52
C VAL A 90 -7.77 -6.14 -9.65
N GLN A 91 -8.63 -5.23 -10.10
CA GLN A 91 -10.06 -5.52 -10.32
C GLN A 91 -10.27 -6.54 -11.43
N ILE A 92 -9.62 -6.36 -12.58
CA ILE A 92 -9.68 -7.32 -13.69
C ILE A 92 -9.24 -8.71 -13.20
N TYR A 93 -8.12 -8.78 -12.50
CA TYR A 93 -7.63 -10.03 -11.95
C TYR A 93 -8.63 -10.71 -11.00
N ARG A 94 -9.29 -9.93 -10.14
CA ARG A 94 -10.32 -10.43 -9.22
C ARG A 94 -11.58 -10.92 -9.96
N GLU A 95 -11.99 -10.20 -10.99
CA GLU A 95 -13.15 -10.58 -11.81
C GLU A 95 -12.88 -11.89 -12.55
N GLU A 96 -11.74 -12.05 -13.17
CA GLU A 96 -11.33 -13.28 -13.84
C GLU A 96 -11.28 -14.46 -12.88
N LYS A 97 -10.68 -14.24 -11.70
CA LYS A 97 -10.60 -15.27 -10.66
C LYS A 97 -11.97 -15.58 -10.06
N GLY A 98 -12.81 -14.58 -9.84
CA GLY A 98 -14.18 -14.74 -9.38
C GLY A 98 -15.04 -15.48 -10.39
N ALA A 99 -14.89 -15.21 -11.67
CA ALA A 99 -15.58 -15.93 -12.74
C ALA A 99 -15.16 -17.41 -12.79
N ALA A 100 -13.85 -17.71 -12.64
CA ALA A 100 -13.34 -19.07 -12.57
C ALA A 100 -13.84 -19.82 -11.32
N SER A 101 -13.91 -19.13 -10.18
CA SER A 101 -14.43 -19.70 -8.92
C SER A 101 -15.94 -19.97 -8.97
N ASN A 102 -16.71 -19.12 -9.64
CA ASN A 102 -18.16 -19.27 -9.75
C ASN A 102 -18.59 -20.44 -10.65
N MET A 103 -17.70 -20.97 -11.49
CA MET A 103 -17.98 -22.20 -12.26
C MET A 103 -17.94 -23.47 -11.38
N ASP A 104 -17.20 -23.43 -10.28
CA ASP A 104 -17.01 -24.60 -9.42
C ASP A 104 -17.81 -24.58 -8.11
N THR A 105 -18.21 -23.41 -7.65
CA THR A 105 -19.00 -23.23 -6.43
C THR A 105 -20.09 -22.19 -6.67
N MET A 106 -21.35 -22.51 -6.42
CA MET A 106 -22.46 -21.55 -6.36
C MET A 106 -22.27 -20.56 -5.18
N VAL A 107 -21.18 -19.84 -5.17
CA VAL A 107 -20.92 -18.83 -4.15
C VAL A 107 -21.50 -17.51 -4.65
N THR A 108 -22.50 -17.01 -3.94
CA THR A 108 -23.10 -15.70 -4.19
C THR A 108 -22.05 -14.60 -4.06
N GLY A 109 -22.10 -13.60 -4.97
CA GLY A 109 -21.05 -12.58 -5.21
C GLY A 109 -20.49 -11.82 -4.00
N ASP A 110 -21.14 -11.85 -2.83
CA ASP A 110 -20.63 -11.22 -1.61
C ASP A 110 -19.52 -12.02 -0.91
N GLN A 111 -19.45 -13.33 -1.11
CA GLN A 111 -18.40 -14.17 -0.50
C GLN A 111 -17.09 -14.13 -1.28
N ALA A 112 -17.13 -13.86 -2.59
CA ALA A 112 -15.92 -13.71 -3.40
C ALA A 112 -15.08 -12.48 -3.03
N ARG A 113 -15.69 -11.47 -2.43
CA ARG A 113 -15.00 -10.23 -2.00
C ARG A 113 -14.17 -10.39 -0.72
N ASP A 114 -14.39 -11.44 0.06
CA ASP A 114 -13.72 -11.62 1.36
C ASP A 114 -12.47 -12.54 1.33
N VAL A 115 -12.09 -13.02 0.16
CA VAL A 115 -10.91 -13.88 0.01
C VAL A 115 -9.65 -13.02 -0.01
N SER A 116 -8.81 -13.18 1.02
CA SER A 116 -7.46 -12.58 1.06
C SER A 116 -6.64 -13.06 -0.13
N MET A 117 -5.90 -12.16 -0.76
CA MET A 117 -4.94 -12.54 -1.80
C MET A 117 -3.93 -13.55 -1.27
N THR A 118 -3.76 -14.63 -2.03
CA THR A 118 -2.78 -15.69 -1.77
C THR A 118 -1.38 -15.24 -2.24
N ARG A 119 -0.39 -16.08 -1.99
CA ARG A 119 0.97 -15.86 -2.54
C ARG A 119 0.98 -15.91 -4.06
N ASP A 120 0.26 -16.83 -4.65
CA ASP A 120 0.18 -16.98 -6.10
C ASP A 120 -0.50 -15.78 -6.75
N ASP A 121 -1.51 -15.20 -6.08
CA ASP A 121 -2.15 -13.98 -6.54
C ASP A 121 -1.17 -12.81 -6.58
N LEU A 122 -0.38 -12.61 -5.52
CA LEU A 122 0.61 -11.53 -5.48
C LEU A 122 1.77 -11.79 -6.43
N ALA A 123 2.17 -13.04 -6.64
CA ALA A 123 3.18 -13.40 -7.63
C ALA A 123 2.72 -13.08 -9.06
N ASN A 124 1.46 -13.39 -9.39
CA ASN A 124 0.89 -13.06 -10.70
C ASN A 124 0.72 -11.56 -10.87
N LEU A 125 0.11 -10.88 -9.89
CA LEU A 125 -0.07 -9.43 -9.91
C LEU A 125 1.25 -8.67 -10.00
N SER A 126 2.31 -9.12 -9.31
CA SER A 126 3.61 -8.48 -9.43
C SER A 126 4.17 -8.53 -10.85
N LYS A 127 3.92 -9.63 -11.58
CA LYS A 127 4.33 -9.77 -12.99
C LYS A 127 3.49 -8.85 -13.90
N GLU A 128 2.17 -8.82 -13.69
CA GLU A 128 1.27 -7.98 -14.49
C GLU A 128 1.51 -6.48 -14.27
N LEU A 129 1.80 -6.08 -13.03
CA LEU A 129 2.09 -4.71 -12.66
C LEU A 129 3.55 -4.29 -12.94
N GLY A 130 4.44 -5.24 -13.24
CA GLY A 130 5.88 -4.98 -13.32
C GLY A 130 6.48 -4.55 -11.98
N ALA A 131 5.90 -5.00 -10.87
CA ALA A 131 6.29 -4.57 -9.54
C ALA A 131 7.43 -5.42 -8.98
N ASP A 132 8.48 -4.77 -8.43
CA ASP A 132 9.51 -5.44 -7.64
C ASP A 132 9.01 -5.73 -6.23
N TYR A 133 8.20 -4.83 -5.68
CA TYR A 133 7.56 -5.00 -4.37
C TYR A 133 6.07 -4.65 -4.44
N ILE A 134 5.25 -5.41 -3.70
CA ILE A 134 3.85 -5.07 -3.46
C ILE A 134 3.67 -4.80 -1.97
N ILE A 135 3.20 -3.61 -1.64
CA ILE A 135 2.73 -3.25 -0.31
C ILE A 135 1.23 -3.52 -0.26
N TYR A 136 0.84 -4.55 0.46
CA TYR A 136 -0.53 -5.03 0.53
C TYR A 136 -1.17 -4.70 1.87
N PHE A 137 -2.28 -3.98 1.81
CA PHE A 137 -3.14 -3.67 2.94
C PHE A 137 -4.45 -4.44 2.81
N ARG A 138 -4.78 -5.26 3.78
CA ARG A 138 -6.13 -5.79 3.91
C ARG A 138 -6.78 -5.20 5.14
N VAL A 139 -7.86 -4.44 4.93
CA VAL A 139 -8.58 -3.76 5.99
C VAL A 139 -9.94 -4.41 6.18
N THR A 140 -10.18 -4.95 7.36
CA THR A 140 -11.47 -5.54 7.75
C THR A 140 -11.97 -4.88 9.03
N ASN A 141 -13.27 -4.83 9.22
CA ASN A 141 -13.87 -4.27 10.42
C ASN A 141 -14.95 -5.19 11.00
N SER A 142 -15.09 -5.16 12.33
CA SER A 142 -16.20 -5.80 13.01
C SER A 142 -17.51 -5.03 12.78
N ALA A 143 -18.65 -5.69 13.00
CA ALA A 143 -19.92 -5.00 13.05
C ALA A 143 -19.84 -3.81 14.04
N PRO A 144 -20.35 -2.62 13.66
CA PRO A 144 -20.34 -1.46 14.54
C PRO A 144 -21.22 -1.70 15.78
N THR A 145 -20.71 -1.27 16.92
CA THR A 145 -21.47 -1.26 18.19
C THR A 145 -21.94 0.16 18.46
N ILE A 146 -23.23 0.33 18.72
CA ILE A 146 -23.80 1.62 19.09
C ILE A 146 -23.46 1.90 20.55
N THR A 147 -22.94 3.10 20.82
CA THR A 147 -22.68 3.60 22.16
C THR A 147 -23.60 4.79 22.43
N VAL A 148 -24.38 4.74 23.52
CA VAL A 148 -25.31 5.80 23.88
C VAL A 148 -24.80 6.46 25.15
N GLY A 149 -24.60 7.78 25.12
CA GLY A 149 -24.31 8.64 26.25
C GLY A 149 -25.52 9.54 26.59
N PHE A 150 -25.43 10.32 27.66
CA PHE A 150 -26.53 11.18 28.12
C PHE A 150 -27.00 12.21 27.07
N MET A 151 -26.09 12.74 26.23
CA MET A 151 -26.39 13.71 25.16
C MET A 151 -25.70 13.38 23.84
N SER A 152 -25.22 12.18 23.70
CA SER A 152 -24.48 11.77 22.50
C SER A 152 -24.77 10.32 22.16
N ALA A 153 -24.88 10.03 20.86
CA ALA A 153 -24.87 8.67 20.37
C ALA A 153 -23.64 8.50 19.45
N GLY A 154 -23.03 7.35 19.50
CA GLY A 154 -21.83 7.07 18.71
C GLY A 154 -21.79 5.64 18.22
N GLN A 155 -20.87 5.39 17.34
CA GLN A 155 -20.54 4.06 16.84
C GLN A 155 -19.08 3.74 17.13
N LYS A 156 -18.84 2.50 17.50
CA LYS A 156 -17.51 1.94 17.76
C LYS A 156 -17.33 0.69 16.91
N THR A 157 -16.21 0.55 16.25
CA THR A 157 -15.85 -0.66 15.53
C THR A 157 -14.38 -1.03 15.76
N ASN A 158 -14.08 -2.32 15.72
CA ASN A 158 -12.69 -2.76 15.69
C ASN A 158 -12.27 -2.91 14.24
N VAL A 159 -11.11 -2.35 13.92
CA VAL A 159 -10.50 -2.40 12.60
C VAL A 159 -9.25 -3.27 12.69
N THR A 160 -9.17 -4.24 11.82
CA THR A 160 -7.99 -5.10 11.66
C THR A 160 -7.34 -4.78 10.31
N THR A 161 -6.07 -4.41 10.34
CA THR A 161 -5.28 -4.16 9.15
C THR A 161 -4.17 -5.21 9.07
N ASP A 162 -4.29 -6.12 8.11
CA ASP A 162 -3.21 -7.03 7.75
C ASP A 162 -2.31 -6.30 6.75
N PHE A 163 -1.10 -6.01 7.18
CA PHE A 163 -0.09 -5.34 6.38
C PHE A 163 0.99 -6.33 5.97
N ARG A 164 1.30 -6.39 4.68
CA ARG A 164 2.28 -7.32 4.13
C ARG A 164 3.12 -6.62 3.07
N VAL A 165 4.39 -6.95 3.02
CA VAL A 165 5.29 -6.58 1.93
C VAL A 165 5.69 -7.85 1.19
N TRP A 166 5.39 -7.89 -0.09
CA TRP A 166 5.76 -8.96 -1.01
C TRP A 166 6.99 -8.55 -1.81
N ASP A 167 7.99 -9.41 -1.87
CA ASP A 167 9.15 -9.28 -2.75
C ASP A 167 8.93 -10.19 -3.95
N ALA A 168 8.76 -9.61 -5.13
CA ALA A 168 8.47 -10.33 -6.36
C ALA A 168 9.67 -11.18 -6.83
N LYS A 169 10.89 -10.71 -6.60
CA LYS A 169 12.11 -11.41 -6.98
C LYS A 169 12.37 -12.65 -6.14
N GLN A 170 12.05 -12.58 -4.84
CA GLN A 170 12.21 -13.69 -3.92
C GLN A 170 10.95 -14.55 -3.80
N GLU A 171 9.84 -14.14 -4.43
CA GLU A 171 8.50 -14.76 -4.37
C GLU A 171 8.07 -15.09 -2.93
N LYS A 172 8.29 -14.13 -2.01
CA LYS A 172 7.92 -14.30 -0.60
C LYS A 172 7.51 -13.01 0.08
N TYR A 173 6.77 -13.15 1.17
CA TYR A 173 6.56 -12.04 2.08
C TYR A 173 7.85 -11.74 2.84
N VAL A 174 8.34 -10.51 2.75
CA VAL A 174 9.52 -10.02 3.49
C VAL A 174 9.12 -9.30 4.77
N PHE A 175 7.86 -8.86 4.87
CA PHE A 175 7.29 -8.30 6.09
C PHE A 175 5.81 -8.71 6.21
N ILE A 176 5.38 -9.12 7.41
CA ILE A 176 3.97 -9.44 7.73
C ILE A 176 3.67 -8.94 9.13
N LYS A 177 2.64 -8.12 9.28
CA LYS A 177 2.15 -7.74 10.61
C LYS A 177 0.66 -7.43 10.57
N ARG A 178 -0.04 -7.79 11.65
CA ARG A 178 -1.44 -7.47 11.88
C ARG A 178 -1.55 -6.38 12.92
N TYR A 179 -2.32 -5.34 12.60
CA TYR A 179 -2.62 -4.23 13.49
C TYR A 179 -4.11 -4.26 13.83
N GLN A 180 -4.42 -4.18 15.12
CA GLN A 180 -5.79 -4.13 15.59
C GLN A 180 -6.03 -2.81 16.31
N THR A 181 -7.00 -2.06 15.83
CA THR A 181 -7.33 -0.74 16.35
C THR A 181 -8.81 -0.61 16.60
N THR A 182 -9.19 0.39 17.35
CA THR A 182 -10.60 0.72 17.57
C THR A 182 -10.86 2.14 17.11
N GLY A 183 -11.78 2.27 16.16
CA GLY A 183 -12.30 3.55 15.74
C GLY A 183 -13.62 3.88 16.46
N LYS A 184 -13.84 5.17 16.68
CA LYS A 184 -15.06 5.71 17.30
C LYS A 184 -15.53 6.94 16.55
N SER A 185 -16.82 7.01 16.30
CA SER A 185 -17.49 8.18 15.75
C SER A 185 -18.63 8.56 16.68
N SER A 186 -18.73 9.81 17.07
CA SER A 186 -19.81 10.32 17.90
C SER A 186 -20.40 11.58 17.29
N SER A 187 -21.70 11.78 17.49
CA SER A 187 -22.39 13.00 17.11
C SER A 187 -23.04 13.61 18.35
N PHE A 188 -22.97 14.93 18.46
CA PHE A 188 -23.70 15.74 19.43
C PHE A 188 -25.10 16.07 18.86
N TYR A 189 -26.10 16.25 19.68
CA TYR A 189 -27.46 16.60 19.29
C TYR A 189 -28.18 15.56 18.42
N MET A 190 -28.59 14.44 19.01
CA MET A 190 -29.48 13.43 18.41
C MET A 190 -29.00 12.79 17.08
N GLY A 191 -27.81 13.10 16.61
CA GLY A 191 -27.21 12.37 15.49
C GLY A 191 -26.56 11.08 15.96
N MET A 192 -26.70 9.99 15.21
CA MET A 192 -25.83 8.81 15.39
C MET A 192 -24.51 9.04 14.65
N GLY A 193 -23.39 8.78 15.30
CA GLY A 193 -22.08 8.78 14.63
C GLY A 193 -22.10 7.79 13.46
N SER A 194 -21.29 8.04 12.44
CA SER A 194 -21.19 7.20 11.25
C SER A 194 -20.28 5.99 11.47
N ALA A 195 -20.75 4.82 11.06
CA ALA A 195 -19.94 3.59 11.05
C ALA A 195 -18.68 3.74 10.19
N SER A 196 -18.82 4.33 9.01
CA SER A 196 -17.73 4.57 8.08
C SER A 196 -16.68 5.52 8.64
N HIS A 197 -17.06 6.59 9.35
CA HIS A 197 -16.11 7.44 10.07
C HIS A 197 -15.41 6.70 11.23
N ALA A 198 -16.11 5.77 11.89
CA ALA A 198 -15.46 4.95 12.90
C ALA A 198 -14.41 4.01 12.28
N VAL A 199 -14.72 3.41 11.13
CA VAL A 199 -13.75 2.59 10.37
C VAL A 199 -12.54 3.43 9.97
N GLN A 200 -12.77 4.63 9.39
CA GLN A 200 -11.70 5.54 8.99
C GLN A 200 -10.75 5.86 10.16
N LYS A 201 -11.30 6.28 11.31
CA LYS A 201 -10.49 6.57 12.51
C LYS A 201 -9.76 5.34 13.06
N GLY A 202 -10.29 4.16 12.83
CA GLY A 202 -9.59 2.92 13.15
C GLY A 202 -8.40 2.69 12.21
N LEU A 203 -8.58 2.93 10.93
CA LEU A 203 -7.53 2.84 9.93
C LEU A 203 -6.41 3.87 10.18
N ASP A 204 -6.76 5.13 10.45
CA ASP A 204 -5.78 6.19 10.77
C ASP A 204 -4.84 5.75 11.90
N LYS A 205 -5.39 5.16 12.96
CA LYS A 205 -4.59 4.61 14.07
C LYS A 205 -3.72 3.42 13.64
N ALA A 206 -4.23 2.60 12.72
CA ALA A 206 -3.43 1.49 12.18
C ALA A 206 -2.26 2.04 11.37
N LEU A 207 -2.46 3.05 10.53
CA LEU A 207 -1.42 3.73 9.75
C LEU A 207 -0.35 4.36 10.65
N GLU A 208 -0.76 4.99 11.76
CA GLU A 208 0.19 5.49 12.77
C GLU A 208 1.06 4.36 13.37
N GLN A 209 0.48 3.18 13.63
CA GLN A 209 1.22 2.04 14.15
C GLN A 209 2.14 1.43 13.08
N ILE A 210 1.70 1.35 11.83
CA ILE A 210 2.49 0.88 10.70
C ILE A 210 3.70 1.80 10.50
N THR A 211 3.49 3.12 10.57
CA THR A 211 4.56 4.11 10.44
C THR A 211 5.63 3.98 11.53
N LYS A 212 5.29 3.51 12.73
CA LYS A 212 6.28 3.20 13.77
C LYS A 212 7.19 2.02 13.42
N ASP A 213 6.75 1.14 12.54
CA ASP A 213 7.56 0.02 12.03
C ASP A 213 8.29 0.37 10.73
N LYS A 214 8.25 1.64 10.28
CA LYS A 214 8.87 2.15 9.04
C LYS A 214 10.28 1.62 8.82
N ASP A 215 11.16 1.74 9.82
CA ASP A 215 12.57 1.37 9.68
C ASP A 215 12.73 -0.12 9.34
N LYS A 216 11.91 -0.99 9.96
CA LYS A 216 11.90 -2.43 9.65
C LYS A 216 11.40 -2.73 8.25
N ILE A 217 10.43 -1.93 7.77
CA ILE A 217 9.89 -2.06 6.40
C ILE A 217 10.97 -1.65 5.39
N LEU A 218 11.67 -0.54 5.65
CA LEU A 218 12.75 -0.06 4.79
C LEU A 218 13.97 -0.99 4.77
N GLU A 219 14.24 -1.73 5.86
CA GLU A 219 15.31 -2.73 5.89
C GLU A 219 15.07 -3.89 4.93
N VAL A 220 13.82 -4.26 4.67
CA VAL A 220 13.47 -5.43 3.83
C VAL A 220 13.18 -5.07 2.38
N VAL A 221 12.88 -3.82 2.10
CA VAL A 221 12.73 -3.27 0.75
C VAL A 221 14.08 -2.71 0.33
N LYS A 222 14.82 -3.42 -0.50
CA LYS A 222 16.20 -3.06 -0.92
C LYS A 222 16.33 -3.06 -2.43
#